data_612e675485cddb5b332eff59b9aa22c4
#
_entry.id   612e675485cddb5b332eff59b9aa22c4
#
_cell.length_a   1.000
_cell.length_b   1.000
_cell.length_c   1.000
_cell.angle_alpha   90.00
_cell.angle_beta   90.00
_cell.angle_gamma   90.00
#
_symmetry.space_group_name_H-M   'P 1'
#
loop_
_entity.id
_entity.type
_entity.pdbx_description
1 polymer ?
#
loop_
_entity_poly.entity_id
_entity_poly.type
_entity_poly.pdbx_seq_one_letter_code
_entity_poly.pdbx_strand_id
1 'polypeptide(L)'
;FHPHICSWGSLLMNGYMVLLLVAALITLGVSRIARQITFHPFQTGFNAIKDLYYYQLHRGWHNCPVGALDIYCGYFGSGKTLSLVHKVVGLYNRYNDKVVWCPRRKKFVVQKINILSNVDLAVPYTKLESLAQVVKASKTTQAIDDEEETLTVTIVAMDELSVQMNSRSFKDNFNAYFLNTLLCCRHYHISFYGSAQRFQHVDKLLRDVTHTVIQCHKVWRFQLWASYDAW
;
A
#
# COMPACT_ATOMS: atom_id res chain seq x y z
N PHE A 1 -8.33 17.92 63.86
CA PHE A 1 -7.19 18.31 63.00
C PHE A 1 -7.15 17.43 61.74
N HIS A 2 -7.83 17.81 60.70
CA HIS A 2 -7.51 17.35 59.32
C HIS A 2 -8.14 18.31 58.30
N PRO A 3 -7.43 19.33 57.77
CA PRO A 3 -7.88 20.02 56.59
C PRO A 3 -6.88 20.08 55.41
N HIS A 4 -5.83 19.24 55.37
CA HIS A 4 -4.80 19.44 54.36
C HIS A 4 -4.75 18.40 53.21
N ILE A 5 -5.60 17.39 53.19
CA ILE A 5 -5.56 16.33 52.13
C ILE A 5 -6.39 16.72 50.87
N CYS A 6 -7.34 17.65 50.99
CA CYS A 6 -8.22 18.03 49.85
C CYS A 6 -7.57 18.98 48.84
N SER A 7 -6.49 19.66 49.17
CA SER A 7 -5.87 20.70 48.33
C SER A 7 -4.95 20.13 47.24
N TRP A 8 -4.33 18.97 47.45
CA TRP A 8 -3.40 18.38 46.53
C TRP A 8 -4.09 17.73 45.31
N GLY A 9 -5.26 17.14 45.49
CA GLY A 9 -6.05 16.53 44.44
C GLY A 9 -6.55 17.53 43.39
N SER A 10 -6.97 18.72 43.86
CA SER A 10 -7.44 19.80 42.98
C SER A 10 -6.30 20.47 42.18
N LEU A 11 -5.11 20.58 42.77
CA LEU A 11 -3.91 21.10 42.10
C LEU A 11 -3.39 20.17 41.02
N LEU A 12 -3.35 18.85 41.25
CA LEU A 12 -2.98 17.84 40.30
C LEU A 12 -4.00 17.78 39.14
N MET A 13 -5.30 17.81 39.47
CA MET A 13 -6.37 17.82 38.44
C MET A 13 -6.31 19.04 37.53
N ASN A 14 -6.03 20.23 38.09
CA ASN A 14 -5.80 21.44 37.34
C ASN A 14 -4.55 21.35 36.45
N GLY A 15 -3.47 20.72 36.93
CA GLY A 15 -2.26 20.49 36.12
C GLY A 15 -2.49 19.59 34.91
N TYR A 16 -3.22 18.50 35.06
CA TYR A 16 -3.59 17.60 33.94
C TYR A 16 -4.51 18.30 32.94
N MET A 17 -5.47 19.11 33.41
CA MET A 17 -6.35 19.87 32.53
C MET A 17 -5.58 20.90 31.70
N VAL A 18 -4.62 21.59 32.28
CA VAL A 18 -3.75 22.55 31.55
C VAL A 18 -2.89 21.79 30.52
N LEU A 19 -2.34 20.67 30.86
CA LEU A 19 -1.51 19.84 29.96
C LEU A 19 -2.32 19.30 28.78
N LEU A 20 -3.56 18.85 29.01
CA LEU A 20 -4.48 18.43 27.96
C LEU A 20 -4.87 19.61 27.03
N LEU A 21 -5.10 20.81 27.61
CA LEU A 21 -5.43 22.00 26.84
C LEU A 21 -4.27 22.44 25.95
N VAL A 22 -3.04 22.40 26.46
CA VAL A 22 -1.83 22.70 25.69
C VAL A 22 -1.63 21.66 24.59
N ALA A 23 -1.80 20.38 24.89
CA ALA A 23 -1.71 19.32 23.86
C ALA A 23 -2.78 19.49 22.77
N ALA A 24 -4.01 19.83 23.13
CA ALA A 24 -5.09 20.15 22.18
C ALA A 24 -4.76 21.37 21.31
N LEU A 25 -4.21 22.43 21.89
CA LEU A 25 -3.78 23.63 21.14
C LEU A 25 -2.62 23.32 20.18
N ILE A 26 -1.68 22.50 20.59
CA ILE A 26 -0.58 22.06 19.73
C ILE A 26 -1.13 21.21 18.55
N THR A 27 -2.03 20.27 18.83
CA THR A 27 -2.63 19.44 17.77
C THR A 27 -3.45 20.27 16.79
N LEU A 28 -4.21 21.25 17.25
CA LEU A 28 -4.93 22.21 16.42
C LEU A 28 -3.99 23.13 15.61
N GLY A 29 -2.84 23.47 16.16
CA GLY A 29 -1.81 24.27 15.48
C GLY A 29 -1.13 23.50 14.35
N VAL A 30 -0.79 22.23 14.57
CA VAL A 30 0.00 21.41 13.65
C VAL A 30 -0.87 20.70 12.61
N SER A 31 -2.04 20.17 12.99
CA SER A 31 -2.88 19.34 12.12
C SER A 31 -3.99 20.14 11.44
N ARG A 32 -3.94 20.20 10.09
CA ARG A 32 -5.03 20.75 9.28
C ARG A 32 -6.35 20.00 9.47
N ILE A 33 -6.25 18.67 9.64
CA ILE A 33 -7.41 17.79 9.85
C ILE A 33 -8.08 18.10 11.19
N ALA A 34 -7.30 18.24 12.27
CA ALA A 34 -7.83 18.60 13.59
C ALA A 34 -8.56 19.94 13.55
N ARG A 35 -8.01 20.96 12.88
CA ARG A 35 -8.66 22.25 12.67
C ARG A 35 -9.98 22.12 11.94
N GLN A 36 -10.02 21.37 10.84
CA GLN A 36 -11.24 21.21 10.06
C GLN A 36 -12.34 20.50 10.85
N ILE A 37 -12.01 19.46 11.62
CA ILE A 37 -12.95 18.76 12.47
C ILE A 37 -13.50 19.69 13.57
N THR A 38 -12.63 20.51 14.18
CA THR A 38 -13.02 21.38 15.30
C THR A 38 -13.87 22.56 14.85
N PHE A 39 -13.52 23.20 13.73
CA PHE A 39 -14.24 24.39 13.26
C PHE A 39 -15.49 24.05 12.43
N HIS A 40 -15.55 22.88 11.80
CA HIS A 40 -16.65 22.44 10.96
C HIS A 40 -17.12 21.02 11.31
N PRO A 41 -17.49 20.71 12.57
CA PRO A 41 -17.78 19.33 13.01
C PRO A 41 -18.99 18.74 12.29
N PHE A 42 -20.06 19.52 12.10
CA PHE A 42 -21.28 19.03 11.42
C PHE A 42 -21.04 18.75 9.95
N GLN A 43 -20.32 19.62 9.24
CA GLN A 43 -20.01 19.43 7.83
C GLN A 43 -19.06 18.24 7.63
N THR A 44 -18.05 18.10 8.49
CA THR A 44 -17.11 16.97 8.46
C THR A 44 -17.83 15.66 8.77
N GLY A 45 -18.70 15.64 9.78
CA GLY A 45 -19.51 14.48 10.13
C GLY A 45 -20.46 14.06 9.00
N PHE A 46 -21.17 15.02 8.39
CA PHE A 46 -22.04 14.76 7.26
C PHE A 46 -21.29 14.21 6.05
N ASN A 47 -20.14 14.78 5.70
CA ASN A 47 -19.31 14.31 4.60
C ASN A 47 -18.76 12.92 4.90
N ALA A 48 -18.29 12.65 6.13
CA ALA A 48 -17.80 11.34 6.53
C ALA A 48 -18.90 10.25 6.42
N ILE A 49 -20.13 10.55 6.84
CA ILE A 49 -21.26 9.62 6.71
C ILE A 49 -21.59 9.38 5.23
N LYS A 50 -21.59 10.44 4.42
CA LYS A 50 -21.83 10.35 2.97
C LYS A 50 -20.77 9.51 2.29
N ASP A 51 -19.49 9.72 2.60
CA ASP A 51 -18.37 8.97 2.03
C ASP A 51 -18.42 7.50 2.47
N LEU A 52 -18.76 7.22 3.74
CA LEU A 52 -18.94 5.87 4.25
C LEU A 52 -20.10 5.16 3.53
N TYR A 53 -21.22 5.87 3.33
CA TYR A 53 -22.37 5.32 2.60
C TYR A 53 -22.01 4.97 1.15
N TYR A 54 -21.30 5.88 0.44
CA TYR A 54 -20.83 5.61 -0.92
C TYR A 54 -19.84 4.46 -0.96
N TYR A 55 -18.91 4.40 0.00
CA TYR A 55 -17.97 3.30 0.12
C TYR A 55 -18.66 1.95 0.34
N GLN A 56 -19.69 1.94 1.20
CA GLN A 56 -20.55 0.78 1.44
C GLN A 56 -21.29 0.36 0.16
N LEU A 57 -21.97 1.29 -0.50
CA LEU A 57 -22.77 1.04 -1.70
C LEU A 57 -21.92 0.48 -2.84
N HIS A 58 -20.71 0.99 -3.02
CA HIS A 58 -19.78 0.56 -4.06
C HIS A 58 -18.92 -0.64 -3.66
N ARG A 59 -19.15 -1.23 -2.49
CA ARG A 59 -18.36 -2.36 -1.97
C ARG A 59 -16.86 -2.09 -1.98
N GLY A 60 -16.45 -0.91 -1.54
CA GLY A 60 -15.06 -0.44 -1.59
C GLY A 60 -14.03 -1.36 -0.92
N TRP A 61 -14.45 -2.14 0.10
CA TRP A 61 -13.57 -3.13 0.75
C TRP A 61 -13.23 -4.35 -0.10
N HIS A 62 -13.92 -4.56 -1.22
CA HIS A 62 -13.59 -5.62 -2.19
C HIS A 62 -12.60 -5.16 -3.26
N ASN A 63 -12.32 -3.86 -3.35
CA ASN A 63 -11.37 -3.33 -4.32
C ASN A 63 -9.93 -3.69 -3.93
N CYS A 64 -9.22 -4.34 -4.85
CA CYS A 64 -7.79 -4.56 -4.70
C CYS A 64 -7.05 -3.22 -4.77
N PRO A 65 -6.11 -2.92 -3.86
CA PRO A 65 -5.29 -1.73 -3.97
C PRO A 65 -4.45 -1.77 -5.25
N VAL A 66 -4.53 -0.71 -6.05
CA VAL A 66 -3.78 -0.55 -7.30
C VAL A 66 -2.77 0.59 -7.17
N GLY A 67 -1.66 0.47 -7.88
CA GLY A 67 -0.60 1.47 -7.87
C GLY A 67 0.25 1.44 -6.60
N ALA A 68 0.20 0.38 -5.83
CA ALA A 68 1.15 0.15 -4.75
C ALA A 68 2.51 -0.23 -5.32
N LEU A 69 3.57 0.36 -4.80
CA LEU A 69 4.95 -0.01 -5.07
C LEU A 69 5.65 -0.15 -3.71
N ASP A 70 5.69 -1.39 -3.21
CA ASP A 70 6.21 -1.73 -1.88
C ASP A 70 7.47 -2.59 -2.01
N ILE A 71 8.53 -2.24 -1.28
CA ILE A 71 9.80 -2.96 -1.30
C ILE A 71 10.10 -3.54 0.08
N TYR A 72 10.23 -4.86 0.14
CA TYR A 72 10.60 -5.62 1.33
C TYR A 72 12.11 -5.69 1.47
N CYS A 73 12.65 -5.06 2.50
CA CYS A 73 14.09 -5.00 2.77
C CYS A 73 14.49 -5.77 4.03
N GLY A 74 15.72 -6.25 4.08
CA GLY A 74 16.28 -6.89 5.27
C GLY A 74 17.46 -7.82 4.96
N TYR A 75 18.12 -8.31 5.99
CA TYR A 75 19.25 -9.21 5.86
C TYR A 75 18.85 -10.58 5.34
N PHE A 76 19.84 -11.40 4.99
CA PHE A 76 19.62 -12.82 4.66
C PHE A 76 18.90 -13.53 5.80
N GLY A 77 17.91 -14.35 5.48
CA GLY A 77 17.13 -15.08 6.47
C GLY A 77 16.13 -14.25 7.26
N SER A 78 15.96 -12.92 6.99
CA SER A 78 14.99 -12.07 7.66
C SER A 78 13.54 -12.31 7.23
N GLY A 79 13.28 -13.22 6.28
CA GLY A 79 11.94 -13.58 5.83
C GLY A 79 11.32 -12.66 4.78
N LYS A 80 12.12 -11.91 4.01
CA LYS A 80 11.64 -11.00 2.94
C LYS A 80 10.77 -11.70 1.91
N THR A 81 11.31 -12.77 1.30
CA THR A 81 10.61 -13.57 0.28
C THR A 81 9.32 -14.16 0.85
N LEU A 82 9.36 -14.68 2.08
CA LEU A 82 8.18 -15.21 2.76
C LEU A 82 7.12 -14.11 2.96
N SER A 83 7.54 -12.93 3.39
CA SER A 83 6.63 -11.78 3.59
C SER A 83 6.02 -11.32 2.26
N LEU A 84 6.82 -11.27 1.19
CA LEU A 84 6.38 -10.96 -0.16
C LEU A 84 5.33 -11.97 -0.65
N VAL A 85 5.62 -13.27 -0.57
CA VAL A 85 4.70 -14.35 -0.95
C VAL A 85 3.42 -14.28 -0.14
N HIS A 86 3.52 -14.14 1.18
CA HIS A 86 2.35 -14.02 2.06
C HIS A 86 1.45 -12.83 1.67
N LYS A 87 2.05 -11.69 1.35
CA LYS A 87 1.30 -10.51 0.90
C LYS A 87 0.56 -10.78 -0.41
N VAL A 88 1.25 -11.31 -1.42
CA VAL A 88 0.69 -11.54 -2.76
C VAL A 88 -0.40 -12.60 -2.74
N VAL A 89 -0.16 -13.74 -2.06
CA VAL A 89 -1.17 -14.79 -1.87
C VAL A 89 -2.37 -14.27 -1.09
N GLY A 90 -2.13 -13.47 -0.05
CA GLY A 90 -3.18 -12.83 0.72
C GLY A 90 -4.04 -11.86 -0.12
N LEU A 91 -3.44 -11.09 -1.02
CA LEU A 91 -4.17 -10.22 -1.94
C LEU A 91 -5.01 -11.04 -2.93
N TYR A 92 -4.45 -12.10 -3.49
CA TYR A 92 -5.18 -13.00 -4.39
C TYR A 92 -6.42 -13.60 -3.69
N ASN A 93 -6.24 -14.25 -2.54
CA ASN A 93 -7.33 -14.90 -1.80
C ASN A 93 -8.40 -13.92 -1.34
N ARG A 94 -8.03 -12.68 -1.05
CA ARG A 94 -8.96 -11.67 -0.57
C ARG A 94 -9.77 -11.01 -1.68
N TYR A 95 -9.17 -10.77 -2.84
CA TYR A 95 -9.73 -9.89 -3.85
C TYR A 95 -10.09 -10.56 -5.17
N ASN A 96 -9.60 -11.78 -5.44
CA ASN A 96 -9.95 -12.50 -6.67
C ASN A 96 -11.45 -12.87 -6.68
N ASP A 97 -12.08 -12.78 -7.84
CA ASP A 97 -13.49 -13.09 -8.10
C ASP A 97 -14.48 -12.29 -7.24
N LYS A 98 -14.07 -11.12 -6.74
CA LYS A 98 -14.97 -10.22 -6.00
C LYS A 98 -15.67 -9.26 -6.95
N VAL A 99 -16.95 -9.02 -6.66
CA VAL A 99 -17.75 -8.02 -7.38
C VAL A 99 -17.40 -6.64 -6.85
N VAL A 100 -16.92 -5.76 -7.72
CA VAL A 100 -16.46 -4.40 -7.41
C VAL A 100 -17.14 -3.39 -8.31
N TRP A 101 -17.22 -2.15 -7.85
CA TRP A 101 -17.72 -1.05 -8.66
C TRP A 101 -16.63 -0.54 -9.60
N CYS A 102 -16.91 -0.52 -10.90
CA CYS A 102 -16.04 0.09 -11.90
C CYS A 102 -16.52 1.52 -12.21
N PRO A 103 -15.80 2.57 -11.76
CA PRO A 103 -16.19 3.96 -12.00
C PRO A 103 -16.28 4.33 -13.49
N ARG A 104 -15.39 3.74 -14.30
CA ARG A 104 -15.33 3.99 -15.76
C ARG A 104 -16.59 3.51 -16.47
N ARG A 105 -17.09 2.32 -16.11
CA ARG A 105 -18.28 1.68 -16.74
C ARG A 105 -19.55 1.97 -15.98
N LYS A 106 -19.49 2.58 -14.78
CA LYS A 106 -20.62 2.87 -13.89
C LYS A 106 -21.49 1.63 -13.59
N LYS A 107 -20.86 0.46 -13.48
CA LYS A 107 -21.52 -0.81 -13.16
C LYS A 107 -20.63 -1.68 -12.27
N PHE A 108 -21.26 -2.68 -11.65
CA PHE A 108 -20.53 -3.72 -10.94
C PHE A 108 -19.95 -4.72 -11.92
N VAL A 109 -18.68 -5.07 -11.74
CA VAL A 109 -17.93 -6.02 -12.54
C VAL A 109 -17.20 -7.01 -11.64
N VAL A 110 -16.84 -8.16 -12.17
CA VAL A 110 -16.02 -9.14 -11.46
C VAL A 110 -14.56 -8.74 -11.55
N GLN A 111 -13.90 -8.63 -10.39
CA GLN A 111 -12.47 -8.35 -10.32
C GLN A 111 -11.67 -9.65 -10.45
N LYS A 112 -10.70 -9.68 -11.34
CA LYS A 112 -9.75 -10.77 -11.52
C LYS A 112 -8.35 -10.31 -11.13
N ILE A 113 -7.59 -11.17 -10.47
CA ILE A 113 -6.20 -10.90 -10.10
C ILE A 113 -5.27 -11.72 -11.00
N ASN A 114 -4.45 -11.01 -11.77
CA ASN A 114 -3.39 -11.59 -12.59
C ASN A 114 -2.05 -11.40 -11.88
N ILE A 115 -1.30 -12.49 -11.62
CA ILE A 115 -0.03 -12.43 -10.91
C ILE A 115 1.12 -12.75 -11.87
N LEU A 116 2.11 -11.87 -11.91
CA LEU A 116 3.40 -12.08 -12.57
C LEU A 116 4.46 -12.23 -11.47
N SER A 117 5.13 -13.38 -11.39
CA SER A 117 6.09 -13.64 -10.31
C SER A 117 7.32 -14.38 -10.81
N ASN A 118 8.48 -14.03 -10.25
CA ASN A 118 9.72 -14.81 -10.40
C ASN A 118 9.92 -15.82 -9.26
N VAL A 119 8.98 -15.85 -8.30
CA VAL A 119 8.96 -16.80 -7.17
C VAL A 119 7.76 -17.72 -7.33
N ASP A 120 7.92 -18.98 -6.92
CA ASP A 120 6.83 -19.94 -6.93
C ASP A 120 5.78 -19.60 -5.88
N LEU A 121 4.52 -19.60 -6.30
CA LEU A 121 3.37 -19.23 -5.48
C LEU A 121 2.38 -20.41 -5.40
N ALA A 122 1.65 -20.49 -4.29
CA ALA A 122 0.59 -21.48 -4.10
C ALA A 122 -0.74 -21.12 -4.82
N VAL A 123 -0.76 -20.03 -5.57
CA VAL A 123 -1.92 -19.51 -6.34
C VAL A 123 -1.54 -19.44 -7.82
N PRO A 124 -2.50 -19.41 -8.74
CA PRO A 124 -2.20 -19.27 -10.17
C PRO A 124 -1.39 -18.00 -10.45
N TYR A 125 -0.28 -18.15 -11.15
CA TYR A 125 0.58 -17.06 -11.56
C TYR A 125 1.25 -17.35 -12.91
N THR A 126 1.69 -16.30 -13.57
CA THR A 126 2.53 -16.38 -14.78
C THR A 126 3.98 -16.11 -14.38
N LYS A 127 4.90 -16.98 -14.81
CA LYS A 127 6.32 -16.79 -14.52
C LYS A 127 6.86 -15.52 -15.16
N LEU A 128 7.46 -14.68 -14.35
CA LEU A 128 8.06 -13.42 -14.78
C LEU A 128 9.50 -13.68 -15.24
N GLU A 129 9.73 -13.65 -16.54
CA GLU A 129 11.06 -13.83 -17.16
C GLU A 129 11.64 -12.51 -17.64
N SER A 130 10.79 -11.54 -17.99
CA SER A 130 11.20 -10.25 -18.52
C SER A 130 10.26 -9.13 -18.08
N LEU A 131 10.82 -7.94 -17.86
CA LEU A 131 10.04 -6.73 -17.57
C LEU A 131 9.12 -6.32 -18.71
N ALA A 132 9.44 -6.71 -19.94
CA ALA A 132 8.58 -6.51 -21.09
C ALA A 132 7.22 -7.22 -20.95
N GLN A 133 7.16 -8.34 -20.20
CA GLN A 133 5.91 -9.03 -19.92
C GLN A 133 4.95 -8.17 -19.09
N VAL A 134 5.46 -7.33 -18.18
CA VAL A 134 4.63 -6.42 -17.37
C VAL A 134 3.95 -5.40 -18.29
N VAL A 135 4.71 -4.83 -19.24
CA VAL A 135 4.18 -3.88 -20.22
C VAL A 135 3.16 -4.55 -21.14
N LYS A 136 3.46 -5.77 -21.58
CA LYS A 136 2.53 -6.55 -22.43
C LYS A 136 1.26 -6.89 -21.65
N ALA A 137 1.38 -7.37 -20.44
CA ALA A 137 0.25 -7.71 -19.59
C ALA A 137 -0.67 -6.49 -19.38
N SER A 138 -0.12 -5.29 -19.14
CA SER A 138 -0.92 -4.08 -18.93
C SER A 138 -1.83 -3.76 -20.12
N LYS A 139 -1.36 -3.98 -21.35
CA LYS A 139 -2.13 -3.75 -22.56
C LYS A 139 -3.13 -4.86 -22.85
N THR A 140 -2.70 -6.11 -22.68
CA THR A 140 -3.55 -7.29 -22.93
C THR A 140 -4.71 -7.37 -21.94
N THR A 141 -4.47 -7.10 -20.66
CA THR A 141 -5.53 -7.11 -19.63
C THR A 141 -6.59 -6.06 -19.89
N GLN A 142 -6.22 -4.86 -20.38
CA GLN A 142 -7.21 -3.84 -20.73
C GLN A 142 -8.13 -4.28 -21.87
N ALA A 143 -7.59 -4.93 -22.90
CA ALA A 143 -8.39 -5.45 -24.01
C ALA A 143 -9.35 -6.56 -23.54
N ILE A 144 -8.87 -7.52 -22.75
CA ILE A 144 -9.70 -8.59 -22.18
C ILE A 144 -10.79 -8.03 -21.27
N ASP A 145 -10.46 -7.05 -20.44
CA ASP A 145 -11.43 -6.41 -19.55
C ASP A 145 -12.54 -5.72 -20.32
N ASP A 146 -12.25 -5.18 -21.49
CA ASP A 146 -13.26 -4.53 -22.35
C ASP A 146 -14.19 -5.56 -23.02
N GLU A 147 -13.68 -6.74 -23.36
CA GLU A 147 -14.47 -7.84 -23.96
C GLU A 147 -15.27 -8.61 -22.91
N GLU A 148 -14.64 -9.04 -21.81
CA GLU A 148 -15.27 -9.91 -20.80
C GLU A 148 -16.03 -9.16 -19.73
N GLU A 149 -16.05 -7.83 -19.76
CA GLU A 149 -16.65 -6.97 -18.71
C GLU A 149 -16.09 -7.22 -17.30
N THR A 150 -14.82 -7.57 -17.22
CA THR A 150 -14.09 -7.78 -15.97
C THR A 150 -13.28 -6.55 -15.60
N LEU A 151 -12.67 -6.56 -14.42
CA LEU A 151 -11.67 -5.60 -13.97
C LEU A 151 -10.45 -6.38 -13.51
N THR A 152 -9.42 -6.43 -14.34
CA THR A 152 -8.20 -7.17 -14.01
C THR A 152 -7.19 -6.27 -13.33
N VAL A 153 -6.70 -6.71 -12.17
CA VAL A 153 -5.59 -6.08 -11.44
C VAL A 153 -4.38 -6.97 -11.58
N THR A 154 -3.29 -6.42 -12.13
CA THR A 154 -2.02 -7.15 -12.28
C THR A 154 -1.14 -6.88 -11.07
N ILE A 155 -0.73 -7.96 -10.40
CA ILE A 155 0.22 -7.93 -9.27
C ILE A 155 1.55 -8.46 -9.78
N VAL A 156 2.60 -7.65 -9.69
CA VAL A 156 3.96 -8.05 -10.01
C VAL A 156 4.69 -8.35 -8.70
N ALA A 157 5.16 -9.57 -8.55
CA ALA A 157 5.95 -10.02 -7.41
C ALA A 157 7.36 -10.39 -7.86
N MET A 158 8.36 -9.64 -7.40
CA MET A 158 9.74 -9.82 -7.81
C MET A 158 10.67 -9.94 -6.60
N ASP A 159 11.25 -11.11 -6.42
CA ASP A 159 12.29 -11.30 -5.42
C ASP A 159 13.66 -10.87 -5.97
N GLU A 160 14.54 -10.43 -5.08
CA GLU A 160 15.91 -9.99 -5.37
C GLU A 160 16.00 -8.90 -6.45
N LEU A 161 15.26 -7.82 -6.29
CA LEU A 161 15.28 -6.65 -7.19
C LEU A 161 16.69 -6.13 -7.49
N SER A 162 17.59 -6.20 -6.52
CA SER A 162 18.97 -5.75 -6.66
C SER A 162 19.79 -6.54 -7.70
N VAL A 163 19.37 -7.75 -8.03
CA VAL A 163 20.03 -8.58 -9.05
C VAL A 163 19.46 -8.26 -10.42
N GLN A 164 18.13 -8.17 -10.54
CA GLN A 164 17.45 -7.99 -11.82
C GLN A 164 17.38 -6.52 -12.25
N MET A 165 17.34 -5.60 -11.28
CA MET A 165 17.25 -4.15 -11.48
C MET A 165 18.46 -3.43 -10.86
N ASN A 166 19.66 -3.94 -11.12
CA ASN A 166 20.89 -3.32 -10.66
C ASN A 166 21.17 -2.04 -11.47
N SER A 167 21.51 -0.97 -10.80
CA SER A 167 21.91 0.32 -11.40
C SER A 167 23.03 0.21 -12.46
N ARG A 168 23.86 -0.83 -12.38
CA ARG A 168 24.95 -1.07 -13.35
C ARG A 168 24.46 -1.66 -14.67
N SER A 169 23.38 -2.45 -14.66
CA SER A 169 22.74 -3.07 -15.85
C SER A 169 21.47 -2.34 -16.28
N PHE A 170 21.19 -1.20 -15.66
CA PHE A 170 19.96 -0.44 -15.83
C PHE A 170 19.71 -0.03 -17.27
N LYS A 171 20.75 0.42 -17.99
CA LYS A 171 20.61 0.90 -19.38
C LYS A 171 20.15 -0.21 -20.35
N ASP A 172 20.50 -1.45 -20.08
CA ASP A 172 20.19 -2.59 -20.95
C ASP A 172 18.83 -3.23 -20.60
N ASN A 173 18.45 -3.19 -19.31
CA ASN A 173 17.25 -3.86 -18.80
C ASN A 173 16.04 -2.93 -18.62
N PHE A 174 16.27 -1.62 -18.45
CA PHE A 174 15.22 -0.64 -18.22
C PHE A 174 14.82 0.06 -19.50
N ASN A 175 13.83 -0.48 -20.16
CA ASN A 175 13.22 0.21 -21.30
C ASN A 175 12.39 1.41 -20.77
N ALA A 176 12.44 2.57 -21.46
CA ALA A 176 11.62 3.74 -21.16
C ALA A 176 10.12 3.41 -21.04
N TYR A 177 9.66 2.40 -21.76
CA TYR A 177 8.29 1.89 -21.66
C TYR A 177 7.96 1.27 -20.30
N PHE A 178 8.90 0.52 -19.69
CA PHE A 178 8.69 -0.06 -18.38
C PHE A 178 8.62 1.01 -17.29
N LEU A 179 9.51 1.99 -17.35
CA LEU A 179 9.48 3.12 -16.42
C LEU A 179 8.16 3.90 -16.53
N ASN A 180 7.70 4.17 -17.75
CA ASN A 180 6.41 4.81 -17.95
C ASN A 180 5.25 3.95 -17.41
N THR A 181 5.32 2.63 -17.55
CA THR A 181 4.33 1.72 -16.98
C THR A 181 4.33 1.77 -15.45
N LEU A 182 5.50 1.86 -14.80
CA LEU A 182 5.59 2.02 -13.34
C LEU A 182 5.06 3.37 -12.87
N LEU A 183 5.38 4.46 -13.56
CA LEU A 183 4.87 5.79 -13.24
C LEU A 183 3.35 5.87 -13.40
N CYS A 184 2.80 5.14 -14.36
CA CYS A 184 1.38 5.08 -14.66
C CYS A 184 0.70 3.82 -14.09
N CYS A 185 1.30 3.14 -13.10
CA CYS A 185 0.81 1.86 -12.58
C CYS A 185 -0.66 1.91 -12.12
N ARG A 186 -1.12 3.03 -11.57
CA ARG A 186 -2.53 3.26 -11.22
C ARG A 186 -3.46 3.19 -12.44
N HIS A 187 -3.07 3.79 -13.55
CA HIS A 187 -3.88 3.80 -14.76
C HIS A 187 -3.94 2.43 -15.43
N TYR A 188 -2.88 1.64 -15.28
CA TYR A 188 -2.81 0.28 -15.81
C TYR A 188 -3.29 -0.80 -14.84
N HIS A 189 -3.82 -0.42 -13.67
CA HIS A 189 -4.23 -1.35 -12.61
C HIS A 189 -3.14 -2.33 -12.22
N ILE A 190 -1.89 -1.84 -12.09
CA ILE A 190 -0.73 -2.63 -11.71
C ILE A 190 -0.32 -2.27 -10.28
N SER A 191 0.05 -3.27 -9.48
CA SER A 191 0.74 -3.11 -8.21
C SER A 191 2.03 -3.91 -8.21
N PHE A 192 3.10 -3.33 -7.71
CA PHE A 192 4.43 -3.90 -7.72
C PHE A 192 4.91 -4.16 -6.29
N TYR A 193 5.29 -5.40 -6.02
CA TYR A 193 5.84 -5.84 -4.76
C TYR A 193 7.20 -6.47 -5.01
N GLY A 194 8.22 -5.93 -4.39
CA GLY A 194 9.58 -6.41 -4.60
C GLY A 194 10.32 -6.71 -3.31
N SER A 195 11.37 -7.52 -3.38
CA SER A 195 12.29 -7.67 -2.28
C SER A 195 13.70 -7.23 -2.64
N ALA A 196 14.44 -6.69 -1.67
CA ALA A 196 15.83 -6.32 -1.81
C ALA A 196 16.56 -6.53 -0.48
N GLN A 197 17.86 -6.78 -0.52
CA GLN A 197 18.65 -6.88 0.71
C GLN A 197 18.80 -5.53 1.40
N ARG A 198 19.05 -4.47 0.62
CA ARG A 198 19.10 -3.09 1.07
C ARG A 198 18.38 -2.20 0.08
N PHE A 199 17.59 -1.25 0.55
CA PHE A 199 16.89 -0.31 -0.29
C PHE A 199 17.84 0.52 -1.18
N GLN A 200 19.01 0.84 -0.68
CA GLN A 200 20.05 1.58 -1.42
C GLN A 200 20.61 0.85 -2.63
N HIS A 201 20.49 -0.49 -2.70
CA HIS A 201 20.94 -1.29 -3.85
C HIS A 201 19.92 -1.31 -4.99
N VAL A 202 18.72 -0.86 -4.73
CA VAL A 202 17.68 -0.68 -5.75
C VAL A 202 18.00 0.57 -6.57
N ASP A 203 17.71 0.56 -7.86
CA ASP A 203 17.93 1.70 -8.72
C ASP A 203 17.24 2.96 -8.22
N LYS A 204 17.88 4.13 -8.46
CA LYS A 204 17.38 5.42 -7.98
C LYS A 204 15.96 5.72 -8.48
N LEU A 205 15.69 5.49 -9.77
CA LEU A 205 14.37 5.79 -10.34
C LEU A 205 13.26 4.92 -9.71
N LEU A 206 13.57 3.66 -9.39
CA LEU A 206 12.62 2.80 -8.70
C LEU A 206 12.42 3.24 -7.26
N ARG A 207 13.49 3.69 -6.58
CA ARG A 207 13.40 4.24 -5.21
C ARG A 207 12.54 5.50 -5.17
N ASP A 208 12.72 6.39 -6.14
CA ASP A 208 12.00 7.66 -6.21
C ASP A 208 10.48 7.48 -6.45
N VAL A 209 10.04 6.33 -6.97
CA VAL A 209 8.62 6.00 -7.16
C VAL A 209 8.09 4.99 -6.14
N THR A 210 8.95 4.50 -5.23
CA THR A 210 8.53 3.57 -4.17
C THR A 210 7.63 4.30 -3.19
N HIS A 211 6.50 3.69 -2.87
CA HIS A 211 5.57 4.22 -1.89
C HIS A 211 5.96 3.82 -0.47
N THR A 212 6.23 2.53 -0.26
CA THR A 212 6.49 2.00 1.09
C THR A 212 7.71 1.09 1.10
N VAL A 213 8.58 1.27 2.07
CA VAL A 213 9.68 0.36 2.39
C VAL A 213 9.32 -0.43 3.63
N ILE A 214 9.31 -1.75 3.51
CA ILE A 214 8.96 -2.67 4.59
C ILE A 214 10.22 -3.39 5.05
N GLN A 215 10.69 -3.03 6.23
CA GLN A 215 11.84 -3.68 6.83
C GLN A 215 11.42 -4.96 7.53
N CYS A 216 11.97 -6.09 7.07
CA CYS A 216 11.69 -7.41 7.60
C CYS A 216 12.72 -7.81 8.65
N HIS A 217 12.23 -8.21 9.81
CA HIS A 217 13.03 -8.75 10.90
C HIS A 217 12.46 -10.08 11.37
N LYS A 218 13.34 -11.04 11.66
CA LYS A 218 12.95 -12.30 12.24
C LYS A 218 13.55 -12.43 13.63
N VAL A 219 12.67 -12.60 14.62
CA VAL A 219 13.07 -12.88 16.00
C VAL A 219 12.50 -14.24 16.37
N TRP A 220 13.38 -15.24 16.47
CA TRP A 220 13.04 -16.64 16.72
C TRP A 220 12.03 -17.18 15.66
N ARG A 221 10.76 -17.41 16.03
CA ARG A 221 9.68 -17.86 15.13
C ARG A 221 8.76 -16.72 14.66
N PHE A 222 8.98 -15.52 15.18
CA PHE A 222 8.14 -14.35 14.85
C PHE A 222 8.75 -13.57 13.70
N GLN A 223 7.89 -13.26 12.72
CA GLN A 223 8.22 -12.34 11.64
C GLN A 223 7.69 -10.95 12.03
N LEU A 224 8.57 -9.97 12.08
CA LEU A 224 8.25 -8.58 12.40
C LEU A 224 8.45 -7.71 11.16
N TRP A 225 7.58 -6.71 11.01
CA TRP A 225 7.65 -5.73 9.93
C TRP A 225 7.64 -4.33 10.50
N ALA A 226 8.53 -3.49 10.03
CA ALA A 226 8.47 -2.06 10.24
C ALA A 226 8.25 -1.40 8.86
N SER A 227 7.17 -0.65 8.72
CA SER A 227 6.81 0.03 7.48
C SER A 227 7.25 1.49 7.56
N TYR A 228 7.93 1.97 6.55
CA TYR A 228 8.40 3.34 6.41
C TYR A 228 7.86 3.93 5.12
N ASP A 229 7.46 5.18 5.17
CA ASP A 229 7.24 5.97 3.97
C ASP A 229 8.59 6.17 3.28
N ALA A 230 8.65 5.98 1.97
CA ALA A 230 9.88 6.11 1.20
C ALA A 230 10.28 7.56 0.91
N TRP A 231 9.39 8.54 1.25
CA TRP A 231 9.56 9.98 1.04
C TRP A 231 10.06 10.71 2.28
#